data_94f0567d8f677151ad90f3bb41783ccd
#
_entry.id   94f0567d8f677151ad90f3bb41783ccd
#
_cell.length_a   1.000
_cell.length_b   1.000
_cell.length_c   1.000
_cell.angle_alpha   90.00
_cell.angle_beta   90.00
_cell.angle_gamma   90.00
#
_symmetry.space_group_name_H-M   'P 1'
#
loop_
_entity.id
_entity.type
_entity.pdbx_description
1 polymer ?
#
loop_
_entity_poly.entity_id
_entity_poly.type
_entity_poly.pdbx_seq_one_letter_code
_entity_poly.pdbx_strand_id
1 'polypeptide(L)'
;DIEDARCLRQESWQGRILLLEGLFHENELKLAQELDCDLVVHCEAQVLWLEQFAGKAHKPFNVFLKMNSGMNRLGFKPAVYRTVFHRLHSAGYHMHHMTHFANADQVDLQPSVGKQIEVFNQAIEGLPAPTSLANSAAILWHRNALGDWVRPGIMLYGASPTGQYADIQHANLRSVMQLHSEIIDIQELNP
;
A
#
# COMPACT_ATOMS: atom_id res chain seq x y z
N ASP A 1 7.08 -0.65 -9.02
CA ASP A 1 8.42 -0.19 -8.66
C ASP A 1 8.75 1.16 -9.34
N ILE A 2 10.00 1.63 -9.28
CA ILE A 2 10.37 2.93 -9.84
C ILE A 2 10.36 2.92 -11.38
N GLU A 3 10.60 1.78 -12.01
CA GLU A 3 10.52 1.63 -13.47
C GLU A 3 9.06 1.75 -13.95
N ASP A 4 8.10 1.23 -13.20
CA ASP A 4 6.68 1.42 -13.51
C ASP A 4 6.31 2.91 -13.44
N ALA A 5 6.83 3.63 -12.45
CA ALA A 5 6.63 5.08 -12.35
C ALA A 5 7.21 5.82 -13.57
N ARG A 6 8.39 5.42 -14.02
CA ARG A 6 9.03 5.98 -15.22
C ARG A 6 8.17 5.72 -16.47
N CYS A 7 7.67 4.50 -16.65
CA CYS A 7 6.78 4.17 -17.76
C CYS A 7 5.51 5.03 -17.73
N LEU A 8 4.87 5.20 -16.56
CA LEU A 8 3.69 6.04 -16.42
C LEU A 8 3.97 7.51 -16.81
N ARG A 9 5.11 8.05 -16.42
CA ARG A 9 5.52 9.43 -16.82
C ARG A 9 5.77 9.54 -18.32
N GLN A 10 6.35 8.51 -18.93
CA GLN A 10 6.53 8.45 -20.40
C GLN A 10 5.18 8.42 -21.13
N GLU A 11 4.18 7.73 -20.58
CA GLU A 11 2.79 7.73 -21.06
C GLU A 11 2.01 9.01 -20.67
N SER A 12 2.72 10.06 -20.24
CA SER A 12 2.16 11.38 -19.91
C SER A 12 1.20 11.39 -18.69
N TRP A 13 1.24 10.39 -17.81
CA TRP A 13 0.48 10.42 -16.57
C TRP A 13 1.00 11.54 -15.65
N GLN A 14 0.11 12.48 -15.29
CA GLN A 14 0.44 13.62 -14.42
C GLN A 14 -0.07 13.46 -12.98
N GLY A 15 -0.83 12.41 -12.70
CA GLY A 15 -1.34 12.14 -11.35
C GLY A 15 -0.24 11.72 -10.38
N ARG A 16 -0.57 11.71 -9.08
CA ARG A 16 0.33 11.22 -8.04
C ARG A 16 0.71 9.76 -8.29
N ILE A 17 1.93 9.41 -7.97
CA ILE A 17 2.43 8.03 -8.01
C ILE A 17 3.01 7.71 -6.64
N LEU A 18 2.45 6.70 -5.98
CA LEU A 18 2.95 6.19 -4.71
C LEU A 18 3.67 4.85 -4.93
N LEU A 19 4.94 4.80 -4.60
CA LEU A 19 5.71 3.55 -4.59
C LEU A 19 5.38 2.77 -3.33
N LEU A 20 4.48 1.75 -3.45
CA LEU A 20 3.91 1.02 -2.31
C LEU A 20 4.91 0.16 -1.52
N GLU A 21 6.03 -0.17 -2.10
CA GLU A 21 7.14 -0.91 -1.48
C GLU A 21 8.32 0.01 -1.16
N GLY A 22 8.18 1.30 -1.49
CA GLY A 22 9.25 2.27 -1.38
C GLY A 22 10.35 2.06 -2.41
N LEU A 23 11.55 2.41 -2.05
CA LEU A 23 12.74 2.26 -2.89
C LEU A 23 13.56 1.04 -2.43
N PHE A 24 14.17 0.35 -3.37
CA PHE A 24 15.03 -0.80 -3.10
C PHE A 24 16.49 -0.40 -2.90
N HIS A 25 16.89 0.76 -3.42
CA HIS A 25 18.25 1.27 -3.34
C HIS A 25 18.28 2.78 -3.08
N GLU A 26 19.29 3.26 -2.36
CA GLU A 26 19.48 4.68 -2.05
C GLU A 26 19.64 5.54 -3.33
N ASN A 27 20.28 5.03 -4.34
CA ASN A 27 20.53 5.75 -5.60
C ASN A 27 19.25 6.06 -6.40
N GLU A 28 18.13 5.41 -6.07
CA GLU A 28 16.82 5.66 -6.69
C GLU A 28 16.15 6.94 -6.18
N LEU A 29 16.59 7.51 -5.04
CA LEU A 29 15.99 8.71 -4.46
C LEU A 29 15.93 9.90 -5.40
N LYS A 30 17.03 10.12 -6.16
CA LYS A 30 17.07 11.22 -7.12
C LYS A 30 16.05 11.01 -8.24
N LEU A 31 15.98 9.81 -8.78
CA LEU A 31 15.02 9.47 -9.83
C LEU A 31 13.56 9.55 -9.30
N ALA A 32 13.30 9.07 -8.09
CA ALA A 32 11.99 9.18 -7.48
C ALA A 32 11.53 10.65 -7.31
N GLN A 33 12.47 11.56 -7.04
CA GLN A 33 12.21 12.98 -6.99
C GLN A 33 11.94 13.58 -8.38
N GLU A 34 12.73 13.22 -9.38
CA GLU A 34 12.54 13.66 -10.77
C GLU A 34 11.18 13.19 -11.34
N LEU A 35 10.76 11.99 -10.96
CA LEU A 35 9.48 11.41 -11.35
C LEU A 35 8.29 11.87 -10.47
N ASP A 36 8.53 12.75 -9.50
CA ASP A 36 7.51 13.23 -8.56
C ASP A 36 6.73 12.09 -7.89
N CYS A 37 7.45 11.15 -7.30
CA CYS A 37 6.87 10.02 -6.59
C CYS A 37 6.69 10.30 -5.11
N ASP A 38 5.60 9.77 -4.54
CA ASP A 38 5.44 9.58 -3.10
C ASP A 38 6.05 8.24 -2.69
N LEU A 39 6.52 8.13 -1.44
CA LEU A 39 7.27 6.95 -0.99
C LEU A 39 6.60 6.27 0.20
N VAL A 40 6.45 4.96 0.15
CA VAL A 40 6.24 4.17 1.37
C VAL A 40 7.59 3.89 2.01
N VAL A 41 7.66 4.05 3.34
CA VAL A 41 8.83 3.73 4.15
C VAL A 41 8.44 2.67 5.18
N HIS A 42 9.14 1.54 5.17
CA HIS A 42 8.78 0.37 5.97
C HIS A 42 9.94 -0.31 6.69
N CYS A 43 11.17 0.14 6.47
CA CYS A 43 12.38 -0.41 7.09
C CYS A 43 13.40 0.67 7.39
N GLU A 44 14.34 0.36 8.29
CA GLU A 44 15.34 1.31 8.77
C GLU A 44 16.30 1.80 7.68
N ALA A 45 16.65 0.95 6.72
CA ALA A 45 17.51 1.35 5.61
C ALA A 45 16.91 2.52 4.83
N GLN A 46 15.61 2.47 4.51
CA GLN A 46 14.91 3.55 3.81
C GLN A 46 14.86 4.84 4.66
N VAL A 47 14.73 4.73 5.98
CA VAL A 47 14.79 5.90 6.89
C VAL A 47 16.16 6.57 6.81
N LEU A 48 17.24 5.79 6.93
CA LEU A 48 18.61 6.30 6.86
C LEU A 48 18.90 6.97 5.51
N TRP A 49 18.45 6.41 4.41
CA TRP A 49 18.60 7.02 3.08
C TRP A 49 17.90 8.38 3.01
N LEU A 50 16.68 8.46 3.52
CA LEU A 50 15.93 9.71 3.53
C LEU A 50 16.59 10.76 4.47
N GLU A 51 17.06 10.38 5.64
CA GLU A 51 17.79 11.29 6.54
C GLU A 51 19.05 11.86 5.86
N GLN A 52 19.81 11.02 5.16
CA GLN A 52 20.99 11.46 4.40
C GLN A 52 20.65 12.31 3.18
N PHE A 53 19.46 12.11 2.62
CA PHE A 53 18.97 12.88 1.47
C PHE A 53 18.30 14.19 1.87
N ALA A 54 17.95 14.36 3.14
CA ALA A 54 17.31 15.56 3.66
C ALA A 54 18.15 16.83 3.34
N GLY A 55 17.47 17.89 2.93
CA GLY A 55 18.13 19.15 2.51
C GLY A 55 18.78 19.13 1.13
N LYS A 56 18.88 17.98 0.45
CA LYS A 56 19.38 17.86 -0.93
C LYS A 56 18.25 17.86 -1.97
N ALA A 57 17.05 17.62 -1.51
CA ALA A 57 15.86 17.53 -2.34
C ALA A 57 15.36 18.93 -2.78
N HIS A 58 14.86 19.04 -4.03
CA HIS A 58 14.19 20.26 -4.50
C HIS A 58 12.89 20.55 -3.76
N LYS A 59 12.18 19.49 -3.36
CA LYS A 59 10.99 19.53 -2.51
C LYS A 59 10.96 18.29 -1.60
N PRO A 60 10.33 18.38 -0.42
CA PRO A 60 10.18 17.23 0.45
C PRO A 60 9.28 16.16 -0.20
N PHE A 61 9.61 14.88 0.02
CA PHE A 61 8.72 13.78 -0.34
C PHE A 61 7.47 13.75 0.55
N ASN A 62 6.35 13.28 -0.01
CA ASN A 62 5.28 12.71 0.79
C ASN A 62 5.69 11.28 1.18
N VAL A 63 5.79 11.04 2.48
CA VAL A 63 6.23 9.76 3.04
C VAL A 63 5.08 9.08 3.74
N PHE A 64 4.68 7.92 3.22
CA PHE A 64 3.73 7.01 3.85
C PHE A 64 4.49 6.06 4.76
N LEU A 65 4.57 6.41 6.05
CA LEU A 65 5.25 5.57 7.04
C LEU A 65 4.37 4.34 7.33
N LYS A 66 4.91 3.15 7.05
CA LYS A 66 4.16 1.90 7.16
C LYS A 66 4.35 1.26 8.51
N MET A 67 3.22 0.99 9.18
CA MET A 67 3.15 0.26 10.44
C MET A 67 2.77 -1.20 10.20
N ASN A 68 3.42 -2.09 10.91
CA ASN A 68 2.95 -3.46 11.08
C ASN A 68 1.97 -3.52 12.25
N SER A 69 0.68 -3.44 11.95
CA SER A 69 -0.40 -3.54 12.95
C SER A 69 -0.88 -4.98 13.19
N GLY A 70 -0.28 -5.98 12.51
CA GLY A 70 -0.63 -7.38 12.71
C GLY A 70 -0.45 -8.30 11.49
N MET A 71 -0.18 -7.75 10.30
CA MET A 71 0.01 -8.55 9.07
C MET A 71 1.37 -9.27 9.01
N ASN A 72 2.38 -8.75 9.69
CA ASN A 72 3.72 -9.35 9.81
C ASN A 72 4.47 -9.55 8.48
N ARG A 73 4.23 -8.66 7.51
CA ARG A 73 4.93 -8.68 6.23
C ARG A 73 5.95 -7.55 6.11
N LEU A 74 5.51 -6.30 6.20
CA LEU A 74 6.33 -5.09 6.09
C LEU A 74 5.84 -4.03 7.09
N GLY A 75 6.74 -3.13 7.50
CA GLY A 75 6.42 -1.99 8.34
C GLY A 75 7.03 -2.06 9.73
N PHE A 76 7.10 -0.92 10.37
CA PHE A 76 7.65 -0.77 11.71
C PHE A 76 6.69 -1.30 12.78
N LYS A 77 7.25 -1.93 13.80
CA LYS A 77 6.47 -2.32 14.98
C LYS A 77 5.93 -1.06 15.71
N PRO A 78 4.77 -1.11 16.34
CA PRO A 78 4.18 0.04 17.07
C PRO A 78 5.14 0.68 18.07
N ALA A 79 5.96 -0.12 18.76
CA ALA A 79 6.89 0.35 19.78
C ALA A 79 7.95 1.34 19.26
N VAL A 80 8.35 1.25 17.98
CA VAL A 80 9.37 2.12 17.38
C VAL A 80 8.77 3.13 16.40
N TYR A 81 7.50 2.98 16.06
CA TYR A 81 6.83 3.77 15.01
C TYR A 81 6.89 5.28 15.25
N ARG A 82 6.58 5.70 16.47
CA ARG A 82 6.59 7.12 16.85
C ARG A 82 7.97 7.75 16.71
N THR A 83 9.02 7.04 17.11
CA THR A 83 10.40 7.50 16.97
C THR A 83 10.75 7.71 15.50
N VAL A 84 10.43 6.76 14.65
CA VAL A 84 10.68 6.85 13.21
C VAL A 84 9.87 7.97 12.57
N PHE A 85 8.60 8.14 12.96
CA PHE A 85 7.77 9.25 12.49
C PHE A 85 8.43 10.61 12.80
N HIS A 86 8.87 10.82 14.04
CA HIS A 86 9.51 12.08 14.43
C HIS A 86 10.84 12.31 13.71
N ARG A 87 11.63 11.28 13.46
CA ARG A 87 12.87 11.39 12.69
C ARG A 87 12.60 11.94 11.28
N LEU A 88 11.69 11.31 10.54
CA LEU A 88 11.37 11.73 9.18
C LEU A 88 10.64 13.07 9.12
N HIS A 89 9.73 13.34 10.07
CA HIS A 89 9.08 14.64 10.19
C HIS A 89 10.08 15.76 10.46
N SER A 90 11.05 15.54 11.36
CA SER A 90 12.12 16.50 11.68
C SER A 90 13.09 16.69 10.51
N ALA A 91 13.23 15.69 9.66
CA ALA A 91 13.99 15.81 8.41
C ALA A 91 13.24 16.61 7.31
N GLY A 92 12.01 17.07 7.59
CA GLY A 92 11.23 17.96 6.73
C GLY A 92 10.27 17.25 5.76
N TYR A 93 10.04 15.95 5.89
CA TYR A 93 9.15 15.20 5.01
C TYR A 93 7.67 15.38 5.39
N HIS A 94 6.79 15.33 4.39
CA HIS A 94 5.34 15.35 4.58
C HIS A 94 4.83 13.96 4.95
N MET A 95 4.44 13.78 6.21
CA MET A 95 4.12 12.46 6.75
C MET A 95 2.68 12.04 6.47
N HIS A 96 2.52 10.76 6.16
CA HIS A 96 1.25 10.03 6.11
C HIS A 96 1.40 8.73 6.90
N HIS A 97 0.33 8.28 7.56
CA HIS A 97 0.30 7.00 8.24
C HIS A 97 -0.24 5.92 7.31
N MET A 98 0.38 4.74 7.34
CA MET A 98 -0.09 3.61 6.55
C MET A 98 -0.03 2.30 7.36
N THR A 99 -1.01 1.44 7.16
CA THR A 99 -0.93 0.02 7.51
C THR A 99 -1.54 -0.83 6.41
N HIS A 100 -1.50 -2.15 6.55
CA HIS A 100 -2.20 -3.09 5.68
C HIS A 100 -2.76 -4.21 6.54
N PHE A 101 -4.03 -4.55 6.34
CA PHE A 101 -4.71 -5.55 7.15
C PHE A 101 -4.39 -6.97 6.69
N ALA A 102 -4.10 -7.83 7.64
CA ALA A 102 -4.31 -9.26 7.49
C ALA A 102 -5.81 -9.56 7.66
N ASN A 103 -6.29 -10.62 7.02
CA ASN A 103 -7.61 -11.22 7.28
C ASN A 103 -8.83 -10.28 7.09
N ALA A 104 -8.70 -9.21 6.28
CA ALA A 104 -9.84 -8.32 6.03
C ALA A 104 -10.95 -8.99 5.21
N ASP A 105 -10.62 -10.08 4.53
CA ASP A 105 -11.51 -10.96 3.76
C ASP A 105 -12.01 -12.17 4.56
N GLN A 106 -11.55 -12.35 5.82
CA GLN A 106 -11.87 -13.52 6.65
C GLN A 106 -12.16 -13.09 8.09
N VAL A 107 -13.44 -13.02 8.44
CA VAL A 107 -13.89 -12.46 9.73
C VAL A 107 -13.48 -13.27 10.96
N ASP A 108 -13.27 -14.58 10.81
CA ASP A 108 -12.97 -15.48 11.91
C ASP A 108 -11.47 -15.58 12.24
N LEU A 109 -10.60 -15.03 11.38
CA LEU A 109 -9.17 -15.10 11.59
C LEU A 109 -8.62 -13.97 12.45
N GLN A 110 -7.53 -14.29 13.18
CA GLN A 110 -6.81 -13.32 14.02
C GLN A 110 -5.45 -12.94 13.42
N PRO A 111 -5.00 -11.70 13.62
CA PRO A 111 -5.73 -10.60 14.29
C PRO A 111 -6.89 -10.08 13.43
N SER A 112 -8.00 -9.75 14.08
CA SER A 112 -9.14 -9.12 13.40
C SER A 112 -8.79 -7.71 12.89
N VAL A 113 -9.55 -7.19 11.92
CA VAL A 113 -9.39 -5.81 11.43
C VAL A 113 -9.54 -4.81 12.57
N GLY A 114 -10.54 -5.00 13.45
CA GLY A 114 -10.75 -4.13 14.61
C GLY A 114 -9.53 -4.06 15.53
N LYS A 115 -8.90 -5.20 15.82
CA LYS A 115 -7.70 -5.23 16.65
C LYS A 115 -6.52 -4.52 15.99
N GLN A 116 -6.35 -4.67 14.68
CA GLN A 116 -5.31 -3.99 13.93
C GLN A 116 -5.52 -2.47 13.89
N ILE A 117 -6.79 -2.00 13.80
CA ILE A 117 -7.15 -0.58 13.90
C ILE A 117 -6.83 -0.03 15.30
N GLU A 118 -7.14 -0.77 16.37
CA GLU A 118 -6.81 -0.35 17.74
C GLU A 118 -5.30 -0.13 17.90
N VAL A 119 -4.49 -1.11 17.49
CA VAL A 119 -3.02 -1.03 17.54
C VAL A 119 -2.51 0.17 16.74
N PHE A 120 -3.06 0.37 15.55
CA PHE A 120 -2.70 1.49 14.69
C PHE A 120 -3.03 2.83 15.34
N ASN A 121 -4.27 3.02 15.80
CA ASN A 121 -4.72 4.28 16.39
C ASN A 121 -3.94 4.63 17.66
N GLN A 122 -3.65 3.67 18.53
CA GLN A 122 -2.82 3.88 19.72
C GLN A 122 -1.41 4.38 19.36
N ALA A 123 -0.81 3.81 18.33
CA ALA A 123 0.54 4.19 17.93
C ALA A 123 0.62 5.58 17.27
N ILE A 124 -0.42 6.01 16.57
CA ILE A 124 -0.47 7.33 15.91
C ILE A 124 -1.11 8.43 16.76
N GLU A 125 -1.59 8.13 17.97
CA GLU A 125 -2.24 9.10 18.83
C GLU A 125 -1.36 10.35 19.05
N GLY A 126 -1.91 11.54 18.78
CA GLY A 126 -1.18 12.80 18.86
C GLY A 126 -0.15 13.05 17.73
N LEU A 127 -0.15 12.25 16.68
CA LEU A 127 0.66 12.45 15.49
C LEU A 127 -0.26 12.83 14.30
N PRO A 128 -0.54 14.12 14.07
CA PRO A 128 -1.47 14.52 13.02
C PRO A 128 -0.87 14.29 11.62
N ALA A 129 -1.45 13.37 10.87
CA ALA A 129 -1.13 13.12 9.45
C ALA A 129 -2.26 12.32 8.80
N PRO A 130 -2.46 12.43 7.47
CA PRO A 130 -3.44 11.61 6.76
C PRO A 130 -3.13 10.11 6.87
N THR A 131 -4.17 9.30 6.77
CA THR A 131 -4.12 7.85 7.00
C THR A 131 -4.48 7.03 5.76
N SER A 132 -3.87 5.86 5.60
CA SER A 132 -4.16 4.90 4.55
C SER A 132 -4.14 3.47 5.11
N LEU A 133 -5.32 2.86 5.27
CA LEU A 133 -5.46 1.55 5.90
C LEU A 133 -6.06 0.50 4.94
N ALA A 134 -7.20 0.86 4.29
CA ALA A 134 -8.05 -0.08 3.62
C ALA A 134 -7.46 -0.66 2.32
N ASN A 135 -7.43 -1.98 2.23
CA ASN A 135 -7.30 -2.77 1.00
C ASN A 135 -8.69 -3.05 0.40
N SER A 136 -8.78 -3.84 -0.68
CA SER A 136 -10.05 -4.16 -1.35
C SER A 136 -11.10 -4.75 -0.41
N ALA A 137 -10.74 -5.69 0.45
CA ALA A 137 -11.65 -6.31 1.41
C ALA A 137 -12.15 -5.30 2.46
N ALA A 138 -11.23 -4.48 2.98
CA ALA A 138 -11.60 -3.46 3.94
C ALA A 138 -12.52 -2.38 3.33
N ILE A 139 -12.31 -2.01 2.07
CA ILE A 139 -13.20 -1.07 1.35
C ILE A 139 -14.62 -1.65 1.26
N LEU A 140 -14.75 -2.93 0.95
CA LEU A 140 -16.03 -3.59 0.76
C LEU A 140 -16.78 -3.82 2.07
N TRP A 141 -16.08 -4.19 3.16
CA TRP A 141 -16.73 -4.74 4.35
C TRP A 141 -16.41 -4.04 5.67
N HIS A 142 -15.41 -3.15 5.73
CA HIS A 142 -14.95 -2.51 6.97
C HIS A 142 -14.94 -0.98 6.87
N ARG A 143 -16.09 -0.34 6.90
CA ARG A 143 -16.22 1.12 6.71
C ARG A 143 -15.39 1.95 7.70
N ASN A 144 -15.16 1.44 8.91
CA ASN A 144 -14.33 2.09 9.92
C ASN A 144 -12.83 2.06 9.62
N ALA A 145 -12.43 1.37 8.54
CA ALA A 145 -11.05 1.23 8.10
C ALA A 145 -10.66 2.12 6.90
N LEU A 146 -11.56 2.96 6.40
CA LEU A 146 -11.33 3.68 5.13
C LEU A 146 -10.16 4.67 5.22
N GLY A 147 -10.10 5.52 6.25
CA GLY A 147 -9.09 6.56 6.36
C GLY A 147 -9.22 7.65 5.30
N ASP A 148 -8.14 8.42 5.08
CA ASP A 148 -8.09 9.48 4.08
C ASP A 148 -7.79 8.93 2.67
N TRP A 149 -7.09 7.81 2.60
CA TRP A 149 -6.70 7.13 1.36
C TRP A 149 -7.06 5.66 1.41
N VAL A 150 -7.60 5.14 0.32
CA VAL A 150 -7.88 3.72 0.14
C VAL A 150 -7.00 3.13 -0.97
N ARG A 151 -6.75 1.83 -0.90
CA ARG A 151 -5.89 1.12 -1.86
C ARG A 151 -6.65 -0.08 -2.46
N PRO A 152 -7.61 0.17 -3.36
CA PRO A 152 -8.26 -0.90 -4.08
C PRO A 152 -7.23 -1.62 -4.97
N GLY A 153 -7.08 -2.91 -4.79
CA GLY A 153 -6.25 -3.77 -5.61
C GLY A 153 -7.12 -4.66 -6.47
N ILE A 154 -7.38 -5.89 -6.00
CA ILE A 154 -8.12 -6.91 -6.76
C ILE A 154 -9.51 -6.44 -7.23
N MET A 155 -10.20 -5.60 -6.44
CA MET A 155 -11.51 -5.08 -6.83
C MET A 155 -11.49 -4.20 -8.07
N LEU A 156 -10.37 -3.57 -8.43
CA LEU A 156 -10.24 -2.79 -9.67
C LEU A 156 -10.35 -3.68 -10.91
N TYR A 157 -10.02 -4.96 -10.77
CA TYR A 157 -10.15 -5.95 -11.84
C TYR A 157 -11.52 -6.66 -11.84
N GLY A 158 -12.42 -6.23 -10.95
CA GLY A 158 -13.76 -6.81 -10.83
C GLY A 158 -13.79 -8.15 -10.12
N ALA A 159 -12.73 -8.50 -9.39
CA ALA A 159 -12.63 -9.77 -8.67
C ALA A 159 -12.86 -9.60 -7.16
N SER A 160 -13.40 -10.65 -6.53
CA SER A 160 -13.61 -10.70 -5.08
C SER A 160 -12.30 -10.97 -4.34
N PRO A 161 -12.04 -10.27 -3.21
CA PRO A 161 -10.93 -10.60 -2.33
C PRO A 161 -11.00 -12.02 -1.74
N THR A 162 -12.18 -12.61 -1.63
CA THR A 162 -12.39 -14.00 -1.15
C THR A 162 -12.27 -15.05 -2.25
N GLY A 163 -12.20 -14.62 -3.52
CA GLY A 163 -12.29 -15.50 -4.68
C GLY A 163 -13.71 -15.95 -5.02
N GLN A 164 -14.74 -15.57 -4.23
CA GLN A 164 -16.14 -15.90 -4.46
C GLN A 164 -16.89 -14.70 -5.02
N TYR A 165 -17.40 -14.80 -6.24
CA TYR A 165 -18.14 -13.72 -6.88
C TYR A 165 -19.43 -13.36 -6.11
N ALA A 166 -20.07 -14.34 -5.50
CA ALA A 166 -21.28 -14.13 -4.69
C ALA A 166 -21.10 -13.05 -3.61
N ASP A 167 -19.91 -12.96 -3.03
CA ASP A 167 -19.62 -12.00 -1.94
C ASP A 167 -19.59 -10.54 -2.39
N ILE A 168 -19.44 -10.30 -3.69
CA ILE A 168 -19.33 -8.95 -4.27
C ILE A 168 -20.45 -8.59 -5.25
N GLN A 169 -21.48 -9.44 -5.41
CA GLN A 169 -22.59 -9.17 -6.34
C GLN A 169 -23.25 -7.80 -6.12
N HIS A 170 -23.40 -7.40 -4.85
CA HIS A 170 -23.98 -6.12 -4.45
C HIS A 170 -23.09 -4.91 -4.73
N ALA A 171 -21.80 -5.11 -4.97
CA ALA A 171 -20.83 -4.03 -5.21
C ALA A 171 -20.80 -3.56 -6.67
N ASN A 172 -21.56 -4.21 -7.58
CA ASN A 172 -21.62 -3.92 -9.01
C ASN A 172 -20.24 -3.87 -9.70
N LEU A 173 -19.28 -4.65 -9.22
CA LEU A 173 -17.97 -4.76 -9.84
C LEU A 173 -18.08 -5.50 -11.18
N ARG A 174 -17.30 -5.06 -12.17
CA ARG A 174 -17.25 -5.68 -13.49
C ARG A 174 -15.86 -6.21 -13.78
N SER A 175 -15.78 -7.42 -14.32
CA SER A 175 -14.50 -7.97 -14.80
C SER A 175 -13.93 -7.08 -15.90
N VAL A 176 -12.65 -6.71 -15.76
CA VAL A 176 -11.91 -5.90 -16.74
C VAL A 176 -10.75 -6.69 -17.38
N MET A 177 -10.63 -7.99 -17.03
CA MET A 177 -9.65 -8.89 -17.60
C MET A 177 -10.35 -10.15 -18.10
N GLN A 178 -9.92 -10.65 -19.28
CA GLN A 178 -10.35 -11.92 -19.84
C GLN A 178 -9.12 -12.66 -20.33
N LEU A 179 -9.05 -13.96 -20.00
CA LEU A 179 -8.07 -14.87 -20.57
C LEU A 179 -8.78 -15.74 -21.61
N HIS A 180 -8.32 -15.66 -22.84
CA HIS A 180 -8.83 -16.50 -23.95
C HIS A 180 -7.81 -17.57 -24.29
N SER A 181 -8.30 -18.79 -24.53
CA SER A 181 -7.50 -19.90 -25.00
C SER A 181 -8.36 -20.75 -25.93
N GLU A 182 -7.72 -21.44 -26.84
CA GLU A 182 -8.38 -22.38 -27.77
C GLU A 182 -7.82 -23.76 -27.55
N ILE A 183 -8.68 -24.78 -27.78
CA ILE A 183 -8.25 -26.17 -27.82
C ILE A 183 -7.53 -26.40 -29.15
N ILE A 184 -6.24 -26.71 -29.06
CA ILE A 184 -5.41 -26.92 -30.26
C ILE A 184 -5.38 -28.38 -30.72
N ASP A 185 -5.71 -29.33 -29.84
CA ASP A 185 -5.81 -30.77 -30.18
C ASP A 185 -6.59 -31.53 -29.10
N ILE A 186 -7.21 -32.60 -29.47
CA ILE A 186 -7.92 -33.56 -28.61
C ILE A 186 -7.37 -34.94 -28.89
N GLN A 187 -6.83 -35.63 -27.89
CA GLN A 187 -6.32 -36.98 -27.97
C GLN A 187 -7.31 -37.97 -27.33
N GLU A 188 -7.73 -38.97 -28.06
CA GLU A 188 -8.51 -40.08 -27.51
C GLU A 188 -7.55 -41.10 -26.93
N LEU A 189 -7.74 -41.45 -25.67
CA LEU A 189 -6.97 -42.51 -25.00
C LEU A 189 -7.73 -43.82 -25.12
N ASN A 190 -7.08 -44.83 -25.66
CA ASN A 190 -7.62 -46.17 -25.62
C ASN A 190 -7.60 -46.71 -24.19
N PRO A 191 -8.64 -47.41 -23.69
CA PRO A 191 -8.73 -47.93 -22.35
C PRO A 191 -7.66 -48.99 -22.04
#